data_8765c55fc8783fe41dcec4dfc247c02f
#
_entry.id   8765c55fc8783fe41dcec4dfc247c02f
#
_cell.length_a   1.000
_cell.length_b   1.000
_cell.length_c   1.000
_cell.angle_alpha   90.00
_cell.angle_beta   90.00
_cell.angle_gamma   90.00
#
_symmetry.space_group_name_H-M   'P 1'
#
loop_
_entity.id
_entity.type
_entity.pdbx_description
1 polymer ?
#
loop_
_entity_poly.entity_id
_entity_poly.type
_entity_poly.pdbx_seq_one_letter_code
_entity_poly.pdbx_strand_id
1 'polypeptide(L)'
;MIRKGLRPTLSLRPRALSDTYPYTEVFPFRRHWPFICALAIFDLIFFIPAFNTFHEAVELWQQPDDLFNLVAALFITFWLIGWSMAPLVMTILLLLLLFGREELRARQGELEIYLGLPFFGARMTYIASAIRNLRIEHAPKKSGKSWRGSYAAFDYGANSGEFGSDL
;
A
#
# COMPACT_ATOMS: atom_id res chain seq x y z
N MET A 1 27.69 27.30 -3.76
CA MET A 1 26.41 27.28 -2.99
C MET A 1 25.70 25.98 -3.30
N ILE A 2 25.87 24.93 -2.49
CA ILE A 2 25.26 23.60 -2.71
C ILE A 2 23.78 23.78 -2.40
N ARG A 3 22.93 23.77 -3.43
CA ARG A 3 21.46 23.71 -3.25
C ARG A 3 21.15 22.41 -2.49
N LYS A 4 20.81 22.54 -1.21
CA LYS A 4 20.17 21.44 -0.47
C LYS A 4 19.03 20.93 -1.35
N GLY A 5 19.15 19.67 -1.78
CA GLY A 5 18.16 19.06 -2.68
C GLY A 5 16.78 19.18 -2.04
N LEU A 6 15.85 19.79 -2.76
CA LEU A 6 14.43 19.77 -2.39
C LEU A 6 14.01 18.31 -2.24
N ARG A 7 13.50 17.95 -1.08
CA ARG A 7 12.94 16.61 -0.83
C ARG A 7 11.42 16.72 -0.72
N PRO A 8 10.66 15.80 -1.29
CA PRO A 8 9.23 15.75 -1.07
C PRO A 8 8.94 15.46 0.41
N THR A 9 7.90 16.07 0.95
CA THR A 9 7.40 15.73 2.28
C THR A 9 6.54 14.49 2.18
N LEU A 10 6.95 13.43 2.88
CA LEU A 10 6.19 12.19 3.00
C LEU A 10 5.36 12.21 4.29
N SER A 11 4.08 11.97 4.20
CA SER A 11 3.21 11.80 5.35
C SER A 11 2.28 10.60 5.18
N LEU A 12 2.16 9.80 6.25
CA LEU A 12 1.17 8.72 6.35
C LEU A 12 0.03 9.27 7.22
N ARG A 13 -1.05 9.70 6.60
CA ARG A 13 -2.23 10.18 7.32
C ARG A 13 -3.49 9.62 6.68
N PRO A 14 -4.49 9.26 7.49
CA PRO A 14 -5.82 8.98 6.96
C PRO A 14 -6.33 10.20 6.19
N ARG A 15 -7.13 9.95 5.17
CA ARG A 15 -7.76 11.02 4.38
C ARG A 15 -8.72 11.80 5.27
N ALA A 16 -8.51 13.11 5.42
CA ALA A 16 -9.51 13.97 6.01
C ALA A 16 -10.64 14.18 5.01
N LEU A 17 -11.88 13.93 5.44
CA LEU A 17 -13.10 14.13 4.63
C LEU A 17 -13.33 15.58 4.19
N SER A 18 -12.67 16.53 4.89
CA SER A 18 -12.79 17.98 4.65
C SER A 18 -11.79 18.55 3.65
N ASP A 19 -10.83 17.75 3.15
CA ASP A 19 -9.82 18.24 2.23
C ASP A 19 -10.42 18.40 0.82
N THR A 20 -10.99 19.57 0.55
CA THR A 20 -11.47 19.93 -0.79
C THR A 20 -10.32 20.56 -1.57
N TYR A 21 -9.88 19.88 -2.61
CA TYR A 21 -8.88 20.36 -3.55
C TYR A 21 -9.58 20.88 -4.81
N PRO A 22 -9.16 22.03 -5.36
CA PRO A 22 -9.76 22.59 -6.57
C PRO A 22 -9.53 21.72 -7.80
N TYR A 23 -8.46 20.93 -7.81
CA TYR A 23 -8.18 19.96 -8.86
C TYR A 23 -7.79 18.63 -8.24
N THR A 24 -8.49 17.57 -8.63
CA THR A 24 -8.17 16.18 -8.20
C THR A 24 -8.39 15.25 -9.39
N GLU A 25 -7.36 14.50 -9.73
CA GLU A 25 -7.41 13.45 -10.74
C GLU A 25 -7.06 12.11 -10.11
N VAL A 26 -7.78 11.06 -10.49
CA VAL A 26 -7.68 9.73 -9.87
C VAL A 26 -7.29 8.71 -10.91
N PHE A 27 -6.16 8.04 -10.67
CA PHE A 27 -5.63 6.96 -11.50
C PHE A 27 -5.80 5.63 -10.75
N PRO A 28 -6.75 4.77 -11.18
CA PRO A 28 -6.89 3.44 -10.58
C PRO A 28 -5.69 2.57 -10.95
N PHE A 29 -5.25 1.71 -10.05
CA PHE A 29 -4.21 0.74 -10.37
C PHE A 29 -4.69 -0.24 -11.43
N ARG A 30 -3.80 -0.58 -12.37
CA ARG A 30 -4.07 -1.59 -13.39
C ARG A 30 -4.27 -2.96 -12.75
N ARG A 31 -5.47 -3.52 -12.91
CA ARG A 31 -5.85 -4.79 -12.30
C ARG A 31 -5.38 -5.96 -13.16
N HIS A 32 -4.44 -6.73 -12.65
CA HIS A 32 -4.04 -8.02 -13.21
C HIS A 32 -4.87 -9.14 -12.58
N TRP A 33 -6.06 -9.39 -13.13
CA TRP A 33 -7.01 -10.37 -12.60
C TRP A 33 -6.43 -11.75 -12.31
N PRO A 34 -5.61 -12.37 -13.18
CA PRO A 34 -5.01 -13.68 -12.88
C PRO A 34 -4.16 -13.65 -11.60
N PHE A 35 -3.39 -12.58 -11.40
CA PHE A 35 -2.57 -12.42 -10.21
C PHE A 35 -3.42 -12.17 -8.95
N ILE A 36 -4.47 -11.36 -9.06
CA ILE A 36 -5.41 -11.09 -7.95
C ILE A 36 -6.11 -12.38 -7.54
N CYS A 37 -6.60 -13.18 -8.50
CA CYS A 37 -7.24 -14.47 -8.21
C CYS A 37 -6.28 -15.45 -7.55
N ALA A 38 -5.04 -15.57 -8.07
CA ALA A 38 -4.03 -16.43 -7.46
C ALA A 38 -3.72 -15.99 -6.03
N LEU A 39 -3.52 -14.68 -5.79
CA LEU A 39 -3.25 -14.15 -4.46
C LEU A 39 -4.42 -14.39 -3.51
N ALA A 40 -5.67 -14.22 -3.97
CA ALA A 40 -6.87 -14.49 -3.16
C ALA A 40 -7.00 -15.98 -2.76
N ILE A 41 -6.69 -16.89 -3.69
CA ILE A 41 -6.67 -18.33 -3.40
C ILE A 41 -5.59 -18.64 -2.36
N PHE A 42 -4.39 -18.09 -2.51
CA PHE A 42 -3.32 -18.27 -1.54
C PHE A 42 -3.69 -17.70 -0.16
N ASP A 43 -4.28 -16.51 -0.12
CA ASP A 43 -4.73 -15.89 1.13
C ASP A 43 -5.73 -16.78 1.86
N LEU A 44 -6.72 -17.35 1.15
CA LEU A 44 -7.68 -18.31 1.72
C LEU A 44 -7.00 -19.58 2.25
N ILE A 45 -6.04 -20.15 1.50
CA ILE A 45 -5.31 -21.35 1.92
C ILE A 45 -4.55 -21.11 3.24
N PHE A 46 -3.98 -19.91 3.45
CA PHE A 46 -3.28 -19.58 4.68
C PHE A 46 -4.22 -19.11 5.80
N PHE A 47 -5.30 -18.45 5.45
CA PHE A 47 -6.26 -17.92 6.43
C PHE A 47 -7.04 -19.01 7.14
N ILE A 48 -7.48 -20.07 6.41
CA ILE A 48 -8.27 -21.15 7.00
C ILE A 48 -7.54 -21.87 8.15
N PRO A 49 -6.29 -22.35 7.99
CA PRO A 49 -5.54 -22.92 9.12
C PRO A 49 -5.32 -21.93 10.27
N ALA A 50 -5.01 -20.67 9.97
CA ALA A 50 -4.82 -19.66 11.00
C ALA A 50 -6.07 -19.44 11.83
N PHE A 51 -7.25 -19.43 11.18
CA PHE A 51 -8.54 -19.29 11.85
C PHE A 51 -8.88 -20.50 12.72
N ASN A 52 -8.64 -21.72 12.22
CA ASN A 52 -8.85 -22.95 13.01
C ASN A 52 -7.93 -22.99 14.24
N THR A 53 -6.65 -22.69 14.05
CA THR A 53 -5.67 -22.63 15.16
C THR A 53 -6.00 -21.54 16.18
N PHE A 54 -6.61 -20.43 15.73
CA PHE A 54 -7.10 -19.40 16.64
C PHE A 54 -8.20 -19.95 17.58
N HIS A 55 -9.15 -20.72 17.05
CA HIS A 55 -10.18 -21.35 17.87
C HIS A 55 -9.58 -22.35 18.88
N GLU A 56 -8.65 -23.18 18.43
CA GLU A 56 -7.92 -24.10 19.29
C GLU A 56 -7.18 -23.39 20.42
N ALA A 57 -6.50 -22.29 20.10
CA ALA A 57 -5.83 -21.45 21.10
C ALA A 57 -6.81 -20.91 22.15
N VAL A 58 -7.98 -20.42 21.70
CA VAL A 58 -9.03 -19.90 22.61
C VAL A 58 -9.55 -20.99 23.54
N GLU A 59 -9.79 -22.21 23.03
CA GLU A 59 -10.22 -23.34 23.84
C GLU A 59 -9.21 -23.73 24.92
N LEU A 60 -7.92 -23.78 24.56
CA LEU A 60 -6.84 -24.07 25.51
C LEU A 60 -6.73 -23.01 26.61
N TRP A 61 -6.95 -21.74 26.30
CA TRP A 61 -6.96 -20.66 27.29
C TRP A 61 -8.18 -20.71 28.22
N GLN A 62 -9.26 -21.38 27.84
CA GLN A 62 -10.45 -21.56 28.69
C GLN A 62 -10.30 -22.69 29.71
N GLN A 63 -9.27 -23.55 29.57
CA GLN A 63 -9.00 -24.69 30.45
C GLN A 63 -7.58 -24.63 31.03
N PRO A 64 -7.26 -23.61 31.86
CA PRO A 64 -5.89 -23.39 32.34
C PRO A 64 -5.49 -24.30 33.51
N ASP A 65 -6.36 -25.23 33.93
CA ASP A 65 -6.18 -26.02 35.17
C ASP A 65 -5.05 -27.05 35.06
N ASP A 66 -4.57 -27.34 33.87
CA ASP A 66 -3.43 -28.23 33.61
C ASP A 66 -2.22 -27.43 33.09
N LEU A 67 -1.06 -27.63 33.71
CA LEU A 67 0.22 -27.03 33.27
C LEU A 67 0.52 -27.33 31.80
N PHE A 68 0.17 -28.53 31.32
CA PHE A 68 0.37 -28.90 29.93
C PHE A 68 -0.50 -28.03 28.99
N ASN A 69 -1.77 -27.82 29.32
CA ASN A 69 -2.66 -26.96 28.56
C ASN A 69 -2.18 -25.50 28.53
N LEU A 70 -1.66 -25.01 29.64
CA LEU A 70 -1.08 -23.65 29.71
C LEU A 70 0.14 -23.51 28.77
N VAL A 71 1.06 -24.48 28.81
CA VAL A 71 2.24 -24.48 27.94
C VAL A 71 1.84 -24.59 26.48
N ALA A 72 0.88 -25.47 26.15
CA ALA A 72 0.35 -25.61 24.79
C ALA A 72 -0.32 -24.32 24.30
N ALA A 73 -1.14 -23.67 25.14
CA ALA A 73 -1.78 -22.41 24.80
C ALA A 73 -0.79 -21.31 24.48
N LEU A 74 0.28 -21.18 25.29
CA LEU A 74 1.35 -20.21 25.06
C LEU A 74 2.08 -20.49 23.74
N PHE A 75 2.45 -21.75 23.49
CA PHE A 75 3.13 -22.16 22.27
C PHE A 75 2.29 -21.90 21.02
N ILE A 76 1.03 -22.33 21.02
CA ILE A 76 0.11 -22.13 19.89
C ILE A 76 -0.14 -20.65 19.65
N THR A 77 -0.29 -19.84 20.70
CA THR A 77 -0.47 -18.39 20.59
C THR A 77 0.75 -17.73 19.93
N PHE A 78 1.95 -18.07 20.39
CA PHE A 78 3.18 -17.54 19.79
C PHE A 78 3.33 -17.94 18.32
N TRP A 79 3.08 -19.21 18.03
CA TRP A 79 3.11 -19.74 16.65
C TRP A 79 2.06 -19.06 15.76
N LEU A 80 0.85 -18.87 16.28
CA LEU A 80 -0.24 -18.20 15.57
C LEU A 80 0.09 -16.75 15.21
N ILE A 81 0.74 -16.00 16.12
CA ILE A 81 1.17 -14.63 15.83
C ILE A 81 2.12 -14.63 14.62
N GLY A 82 3.13 -15.50 14.61
CA GLY A 82 4.06 -15.62 13.50
C GLY A 82 3.39 -16.03 12.19
N TRP A 83 2.52 -17.03 12.25
CA TRP A 83 1.81 -17.54 11.07
C TRP A 83 0.82 -16.53 10.49
N SER A 84 0.11 -15.78 11.32
CA SER A 84 -0.90 -14.80 10.90
C SER A 84 -0.32 -13.61 10.14
N MET A 85 0.99 -13.37 10.26
CA MET A 85 1.66 -12.27 9.52
C MET A 85 1.55 -12.46 8.00
N ALA A 86 1.64 -13.70 7.51
CA ALA A 86 1.58 -13.97 6.07
C ALA A 86 0.21 -13.65 5.46
N PRO A 87 -0.92 -14.22 5.94
CA PRO A 87 -2.24 -13.85 5.42
C PRO A 87 -2.56 -12.37 5.64
N LEU A 88 -2.14 -11.75 6.74
CA LEU A 88 -2.34 -10.32 6.96
C LEU A 88 -1.69 -9.47 5.85
N VAL A 89 -0.43 -9.75 5.52
CA VAL A 89 0.29 -9.04 4.45
C VAL A 89 -0.35 -9.31 3.09
N MET A 90 -0.77 -10.56 2.81
CA MET A 90 -1.46 -10.93 1.57
C MET A 90 -2.81 -10.22 1.44
N THR A 91 -3.61 -10.17 2.50
CA THR A 91 -4.87 -9.43 2.54
C THR A 91 -4.66 -7.93 2.28
N ILE A 92 -3.67 -7.30 2.93
CA ILE A 92 -3.35 -5.89 2.70
C ILE A 92 -2.96 -5.66 1.23
N LEU A 93 -2.12 -6.53 0.67
CA LEU A 93 -1.71 -6.44 -0.73
C LEU A 93 -2.91 -6.64 -1.67
N LEU A 94 -3.79 -7.59 -1.37
CA LEU A 94 -5.02 -7.83 -2.13
C LEU A 94 -5.94 -6.61 -2.11
N LEU A 95 -6.13 -6.00 -0.94
CA LEU A 95 -6.90 -4.75 -0.81
C LEU A 95 -6.28 -3.61 -1.61
N LEU A 96 -4.96 -3.47 -1.59
CA LEU A 96 -4.25 -2.47 -2.40
C LEU A 96 -4.41 -2.71 -3.90
N LEU A 97 -4.39 -3.97 -4.35
CA LEU A 97 -4.57 -4.31 -5.77
C LEU A 97 -6.02 -4.11 -6.25
N LEU A 98 -7.00 -4.33 -5.38
CA LEU A 98 -8.42 -4.17 -5.69
C LEU A 98 -8.89 -2.72 -5.61
N PHE A 99 -8.50 -1.99 -4.57
CA PHE A 99 -9.03 -0.68 -4.20
C PHE A 99 -7.98 0.42 -4.21
N GLY A 100 -6.70 0.06 -4.43
CA GLY A 100 -5.61 1.02 -4.48
C GLY A 100 -5.77 1.96 -5.67
N ARG A 101 -5.39 3.21 -5.42
CA ARG A 101 -5.43 4.28 -6.41
C ARG A 101 -4.34 5.30 -6.15
N GLU A 102 -3.97 5.97 -7.20
CA GLU A 102 -3.12 7.13 -7.16
C GLU A 102 -3.99 8.37 -7.39
N GLU A 103 -3.91 9.37 -6.54
CA GLU A 103 -4.63 10.62 -6.70
C GLU A 103 -3.63 11.76 -6.83
N LEU A 104 -3.78 12.51 -7.89
CA LEU A 104 -3.06 13.76 -8.11
C LEU A 104 -3.94 14.91 -7.64
N ARG A 105 -3.43 15.76 -6.78
CA ARG A 105 -4.14 16.91 -6.24
C ARG A 105 -3.28 18.15 -6.39
N ALA A 106 -3.86 19.21 -6.91
CA ALA A 106 -3.19 20.50 -7.03
C ALA A 106 -3.90 21.54 -6.17
N ARG A 107 -3.12 22.28 -5.36
CA ARG A 107 -3.61 23.37 -4.53
C ARG A 107 -2.54 24.45 -4.39
N GLN A 108 -2.88 25.71 -4.75
CA GLN A 108 -2.12 26.93 -4.44
C GLN A 108 -0.57 26.78 -4.47
N GLY A 109 -0.03 26.24 -5.56
CA GLY A 109 1.41 26.09 -5.72
C GLY A 109 2.01 24.80 -5.15
N GLU A 110 1.21 23.90 -4.64
CA GLU A 110 1.60 22.56 -4.20
C GLU A 110 0.96 21.47 -5.07
N LEU A 111 1.73 20.45 -5.37
CA LEU A 111 1.28 19.21 -6.01
C LEU A 111 1.39 18.09 -5.00
N GLU A 112 0.26 17.48 -4.67
CA GLU A 112 0.18 16.34 -3.80
C GLU A 112 -0.10 15.07 -4.62
N ILE A 113 0.73 14.07 -4.44
CA ILE A 113 0.51 12.72 -4.98
C ILE A 113 0.17 11.81 -3.81
N TYR A 114 -1.04 11.29 -3.83
CA TYR A 114 -1.53 10.32 -2.86
C TYR A 114 -1.52 8.93 -3.46
N LEU A 115 -0.96 7.96 -2.75
CA LEU A 115 -0.90 6.56 -3.16
C LEU A 115 -1.45 5.68 -2.06
N GLY A 116 -2.47 4.89 -2.33
CA GLY A 116 -3.03 3.98 -1.33
C GLY A 116 -4.50 3.65 -1.52
N LEU A 117 -5.11 3.23 -0.43
CA LEU A 117 -6.55 2.96 -0.32
C LEU A 117 -7.33 4.28 -0.18
N PRO A 118 -8.65 4.30 -0.43
CA PRO A 118 -9.46 5.52 -0.36
C PRO A 118 -9.36 6.30 0.96
N PHE A 119 -9.03 5.63 2.05
CA PHE A 119 -9.00 6.20 3.41
C PHE A 119 -7.62 6.13 4.08
N PHE A 120 -6.68 5.33 3.56
CA PHE A 120 -5.35 5.17 4.12
C PHE A 120 -4.29 5.03 3.03
N GLY A 121 -3.23 5.84 3.09
CA GLY A 121 -2.14 5.78 2.12
C GLY A 121 -1.00 6.75 2.40
N ALA A 122 -0.02 6.70 1.52
CA ALA A 122 1.14 7.58 1.52
C ALA A 122 0.83 8.84 0.70
N ARG A 123 1.23 9.97 1.22
CA ARG A 123 1.03 11.30 0.63
C ARG A 123 2.39 11.96 0.44
N MET A 124 2.70 12.34 -0.79
CA MET A 124 3.92 13.05 -1.15
C MET A 124 3.57 14.45 -1.65
N THR A 125 4.07 15.48 -1.00
CA THR A 125 3.80 16.88 -1.36
C THR A 125 5.04 17.49 -2.01
N TYR A 126 4.84 18.12 -3.16
CA TYR A 126 5.84 18.79 -3.97
C TYR A 126 5.47 20.27 -4.15
N ILE A 127 6.45 21.15 -4.17
CA ILE A 127 6.26 22.56 -4.50
C ILE A 127 6.18 22.68 -6.03
N ALA A 128 5.05 23.12 -6.58
CA ALA A 128 4.80 23.14 -8.02
C ALA A 128 5.83 23.96 -8.80
N SER A 129 6.30 25.08 -8.25
CA SER A 129 7.33 25.93 -8.89
C SER A 129 8.72 25.29 -9.01
N ALA A 130 8.97 24.21 -8.26
CA ALA A 130 10.22 23.45 -8.30
C ALA A 130 10.16 22.23 -9.23
N ILE A 131 8.98 21.92 -9.77
CA ILE A 131 8.78 20.84 -10.75
C ILE A 131 9.31 21.32 -12.10
N ARG A 132 10.11 20.48 -12.76
CA ARG A 132 10.69 20.73 -14.08
C ARG A 132 10.58 19.48 -14.95
N ASN A 133 10.73 19.68 -16.26
CA ASN A 133 10.83 18.61 -17.25
C ASN A 133 9.69 17.58 -17.12
N LEU A 134 8.46 18.05 -17.01
CA LEU A 134 7.29 17.16 -17.05
C LEU A 134 7.25 16.48 -18.42
N ARG A 135 7.27 15.13 -18.41
CA ARG A 135 7.33 14.31 -19.60
C ARG A 135 6.51 13.03 -19.41
N ILE A 136 5.98 12.51 -20.50
CA ILE A 136 5.34 11.19 -20.50
C ILE A 136 6.41 10.16 -20.85
N GLU A 137 6.56 9.17 -19.99
CA GLU A 137 7.46 8.03 -20.17
C GLU A 137 6.66 6.74 -20.30
N HIS A 138 7.20 5.79 -21.04
CA HIS A 138 6.64 4.45 -21.16
C HIS A 138 7.48 3.48 -20.34
N ALA A 139 6.83 2.73 -19.47
CA ALA A 139 7.53 1.73 -18.66
C ALA A 139 8.14 0.65 -19.57
N PRO A 140 9.45 0.36 -19.46
CA PRO A 140 10.07 -0.70 -20.23
C PRO A 140 9.42 -2.04 -19.89
N LYS A 141 9.10 -2.87 -20.92
CA LYS A 141 8.39 -4.16 -20.74
C LYS A 141 9.06 -5.13 -19.76
N LYS A 142 10.37 -4.98 -19.52
CA LYS A 142 11.16 -5.82 -18.61
C LYS A 142 11.42 -5.19 -17.24
N SER A 143 10.87 -4.01 -16.94
CA SER A 143 11.07 -3.36 -15.66
C SER A 143 9.96 -3.75 -14.67
N GLY A 144 10.27 -3.70 -13.37
CA GLY A 144 9.27 -3.87 -12.31
C GLY A 144 8.11 -2.85 -12.37
N LYS A 145 8.21 -1.83 -13.24
CA LYS A 145 7.21 -0.79 -13.49
C LYS A 145 6.33 -1.09 -14.71
N SER A 146 6.50 -2.23 -15.37
CA SER A 146 5.72 -2.60 -16.58
C SER A 146 4.20 -2.59 -16.38
N TRP A 147 3.75 -2.68 -15.14
CA TRP A 147 2.34 -2.60 -14.76
C TRP A 147 1.74 -1.19 -14.90
N ARG A 148 2.58 -0.14 -14.96
CA ARG A 148 2.12 1.27 -15.04
C ARG A 148 1.73 1.70 -16.46
N GLY A 149 2.25 1.03 -17.49
CA GLY A 149 2.06 1.50 -18.87
C GLY A 149 2.79 2.83 -19.14
N SER A 150 2.06 3.84 -19.63
CA SER A 150 2.55 5.22 -19.74
C SER A 150 2.31 5.95 -18.43
N TYR A 151 3.27 6.75 -17.99
CA TYR A 151 3.18 7.55 -16.76
C TYR A 151 3.85 8.91 -16.96
N ALA A 152 3.45 9.89 -16.17
CA ALA A 152 4.10 11.19 -16.16
C ALA A 152 5.30 11.16 -15.21
N ALA A 153 6.44 11.63 -15.67
CA ALA A 153 7.65 11.82 -14.89
C ALA A 153 8.04 13.28 -14.85
N PHE A 154 8.62 13.73 -13.74
CA PHE A 154 9.11 15.10 -13.57
C PHE A 154 10.37 15.13 -12.71
N ASP A 155 11.16 16.17 -12.89
CA ASP A 155 12.35 16.41 -12.10
C ASP A 155 12.03 17.36 -10.93
N TYR A 156 12.51 17.00 -9.73
CA TYR A 156 12.32 17.78 -8.51
C TYR A 156 13.64 17.92 -7.74
N GLY A 157 14.36 19.01 -7.99
CA GLY A 157 15.70 19.22 -7.43
C GLY A 157 16.69 18.17 -7.94
N ALA A 158 17.20 17.32 -7.06
CA ALA A 158 18.08 16.19 -7.39
C ALA A 158 17.33 14.85 -7.53
N ASN A 159 16.02 14.86 -7.33
CA ASN A 159 15.16 13.67 -7.38
C ASN A 159 14.22 13.74 -8.58
N SER A 160 13.59 12.64 -8.91
CA SER A 160 12.49 12.54 -9.87
C SER A 160 11.21 12.13 -9.16
N GLY A 161 10.08 12.64 -9.61
CA GLY A 161 8.75 12.19 -9.22
C GLY A 161 8.04 11.55 -10.41
N GLU A 162 7.10 10.66 -10.12
CA GLU A 162 6.32 9.95 -11.13
C GLU A 162 4.88 9.85 -10.66
N PHE A 163 3.93 9.99 -11.58
CA PHE A 163 2.52 9.77 -11.30
C PHE A 163 1.75 9.30 -12.52
N GLY A 164 0.56 8.73 -12.27
CA GLY A 164 -0.34 8.24 -13.30
C GLY A 164 0.02 6.84 -13.80
N SER A 165 -0.95 6.24 -14.45
CA SER A 165 -0.82 4.95 -15.14
C SER A 165 -1.73 4.94 -16.36
N ASP A 166 -1.23 4.40 -17.47
CA ASP A 166 -1.93 4.33 -18.76
C ASP A 166 -2.37 5.73 -19.29
N LEU A 167 -1.49 6.75 -19.14
CA LEU A 167 -1.67 8.11 -19.65
C LEU A 167 -1.59 8.17 -21.18
#